data_825d72e8dd9256c595a6eec4a03a9d0b
#
_entry.id   825d72e8dd9256c595a6eec4a03a9d0b
#
_cell.length_a   1.000
_cell.length_b   1.000
_cell.length_c   1.000
_cell.angle_alpha   90.00
_cell.angle_beta   90.00
_cell.angle_gamma   90.00
#
_symmetry.space_group_name_H-M   'P 1'
#
loop_
_entity.id
_entity.type
_entity.pdbx_description
1 polymer ?
#
loop_
_entity_poly.entity_id
_entity_poly.type
_entity_poly.pdbx_seq_one_letter_code
_entity_poly.pdbx_strand_id
1 'polypeptide(L)'
;MLPLCDVVVVAAPYTRHTAGMIGADELALLRPGARIIVISRGGIVQEPALAAALRDGRLAGAVVDCFVQEPPPSDHPFFDVPNLIMTPHLAGAYEGFWAAFFDLFAANLRHFTCGEPLFNQANKRLGY
;
A
#
# COMPACT_ATOMS: atom_id res chain seq x y z
N MET A 1 -1.52 12.47 14.58
CA MET A 1 -0.34 11.74 14.08
C MET A 1 0.21 12.38 12.80
N LEU A 2 -0.56 12.51 11.72
CA LEU A 2 -0.09 13.03 10.42
C LEU A 2 0.71 14.35 10.50
N PRO A 3 0.30 15.38 11.28
CA PRO A 3 1.07 16.63 11.37
C PRO A 3 2.47 16.51 11.97
N LEU A 4 2.82 15.38 12.54
CA LEU A 4 4.12 15.15 13.20
C LEU A 4 5.05 14.27 12.34
N CYS A 5 4.58 13.81 11.16
CA CYS A 5 5.35 12.89 10.34
C CYS A 5 6.08 13.62 9.21
N ASP A 6 7.36 13.30 9.03
CA ASP A 6 8.14 13.69 7.85
C ASP A 6 7.98 12.66 6.72
N VAL A 7 7.73 11.40 7.09
CA VAL A 7 7.45 10.30 6.16
C VAL A 7 6.28 9.49 6.69
N VAL A 8 5.31 9.21 5.83
CA VAL A 8 4.19 8.30 6.12
C VAL A 8 4.29 7.06 5.24
N VAL A 9 4.27 5.88 5.87
CA VAL A 9 4.22 4.61 5.15
C VAL A 9 2.81 4.02 5.29
N VAL A 10 2.14 3.82 4.16
CA VAL A 10 0.82 3.22 4.08
C VAL A 10 0.98 1.73 3.82
N ALA A 11 0.83 0.93 4.89
CA ALA A 11 0.96 -0.52 4.88
C ALA A 11 -0.32 -1.23 5.38
N ALA A 12 -1.41 -0.48 5.59
CA ALA A 12 -2.68 -1.02 6.05
C ALA A 12 -3.33 -1.93 4.99
N PRO A 13 -4.07 -2.98 5.37
CA PRO A 13 -4.83 -3.77 4.41
C PRO A 13 -5.98 -2.95 3.82
N TYR A 14 -6.35 -3.26 2.57
CA TYR A 14 -7.52 -2.65 1.96
C TYR A 14 -8.80 -3.29 2.53
N THR A 15 -9.63 -2.47 3.14
CA THR A 15 -10.92 -2.87 3.72
C THR A 15 -11.95 -1.77 3.47
N ARG A 16 -13.22 -2.03 3.76
CA ARG A 16 -14.25 -0.99 3.73
C ARG A 16 -13.96 0.23 4.62
N HIS A 17 -13.10 0.08 5.65
CA HIS A 17 -12.73 1.15 6.57
C HIS A 17 -11.48 1.92 6.13
N THR A 18 -10.65 1.30 5.29
CA THR A 18 -9.41 1.91 4.80
C THR A 18 -9.51 2.39 3.35
N ALA A 19 -10.60 2.03 2.66
CA ALA A 19 -10.86 2.52 1.31
C ALA A 19 -10.97 4.05 1.31
N GLY A 20 -10.13 4.72 0.52
CA GLY A 20 -10.09 6.19 0.41
C GLY A 20 -9.71 6.92 1.70
N MET A 21 -9.16 6.21 2.69
CA MET A 21 -8.87 6.75 4.03
C MET A 21 -7.90 7.94 4.01
N ILE A 22 -7.04 8.02 3.01
CA ILE A 22 -6.11 9.14 2.84
C ILE A 22 -6.51 9.90 1.58
N GLY A 23 -7.24 10.96 1.78
CA GLY A 23 -7.69 11.91 0.77
C GLY A 23 -6.99 13.26 0.87
N ALA A 24 -7.59 14.27 0.24
CA ALA A 24 -7.04 15.63 0.21
C ALA A 24 -6.90 16.22 1.63
N ASP A 25 -7.87 15.97 2.49
CA ASP A 25 -7.88 16.51 3.86
C ASP A 25 -6.75 15.89 4.70
N GLU A 26 -6.54 14.57 4.62
CA GLU A 26 -5.46 13.89 5.33
C GLU A 26 -4.08 14.30 4.79
N LEU A 27 -3.95 14.42 3.48
CA LEU A 27 -2.70 14.90 2.86
C LEU A 27 -2.41 16.36 3.25
N ALA A 28 -3.45 17.18 3.42
CA ALA A 28 -3.30 18.56 3.90
C ALA A 28 -2.84 18.65 5.35
N LEU A 29 -3.05 17.63 6.17
CA LEU A 29 -2.56 17.57 7.55
C LEU A 29 -1.06 17.24 7.64
N LEU A 30 -0.46 16.70 6.60
CA LEU A 30 0.97 16.41 6.59
C LEU A 30 1.78 17.72 6.63
N ARG A 31 2.99 17.64 7.16
CA ARG A 31 3.91 18.79 7.13
C ARG A 31 4.25 19.18 5.69
N PRO A 32 4.44 20.47 5.41
CA PRO A 32 4.99 20.88 4.13
C PRO A 32 6.31 20.17 3.87
N GLY A 33 6.46 19.57 2.68
CA GLY A 33 7.65 18.81 2.33
C GLY A 33 7.69 17.36 2.87
N ALA A 34 6.65 16.87 3.51
CA ALA A 34 6.55 15.46 3.89
C ALA A 34 6.55 14.54 2.65
N ARG A 35 6.84 13.26 2.89
CA ARG A 35 6.83 12.21 1.86
C ARG A 35 5.84 11.12 2.23
N ILE A 36 5.30 10.44 1.22
CA ILE A 36 4.40 9.30 1.43
C ILE A 36 4.89 8.08 0.64
N ILE A 37 4.79 6.90 1.26
CA ILE A 37 5.17 5.61 0.66
C ILE A 37 3.96 4.69 0.74
N VAL A 38 3.45 4.25 -0.40
CA VAL A 38 2.27 3.39 -0.51
C VAL A 38 2.69 2.02 -1.01
N ILE A 39 2.70 1.02 -0.11
CA ILE A 39 3.20 -0.32 -0.37
C ILE A 39 2.17 -1.41 -0.05
N SER A 40 0.93 -1.04 0.13
CA SER A 40 -0.12 -1.98 0.54
C SER A 40 -1.07 -2.36 -0.60
N ARG A 41 -2.06 -1.53 -0.86
CA ARG A 41 -3.04 -1.72 -1.95
C ARG A 41 -3.48 -0.38 -2.50
N GLY A 42 -3.76 -0.33 -3.80
CA GLY A 42 -4.41 0.81 -4.43
C GLY A 42 -5.76 1.15 -3.80
N GLY A 43 -6.15 2.42 -3.86
CA GLY A 43 -7.43 2.89 -3.34
C GLY A 43 -7.49 3.17 -1.83
N ILE A 44 -6.43 2.94 -1.06
CA ILE A 44 -6.34 3.42 0.33
C ILE A 44 -6.00 4.91 0.33
N VAL A 45 -5.02 5.29 -0.49
CA VAL A 45 -4.74 6.68 -0.80
C VAL A 45 -5.49 7.05 -2.07
N GLN A 46 -6.20 8.16 -2.06
CA GLN A 46 -6.91 8.65 -3.25
C GLN A 46 -5.90 9.19 -4.26
N GLU A 47 -5.70 8.47 -5.37
CA GLU A 47 -4.69 8.79 -6.38
C GLU A 47 -4.81 10.21 -6.94
N PRO A 48 -6.02 10.74 -7.25
CA PRO A 48 -6.15 12.12 -7.69
C PRO A 48 -5.71 13.16 -6.66
N ALA A 49 -5.99 12.90 -5.37
CA ALA A 49 -5.60 13.79 -4.29
C ALA A 49 -4.07 13.78 -4.08
N LEU A 50 -3.45 12.59 -4.16
CA LEU A 50 -1.99 12.46 -4.07
C LEU A 50 -1.31 13.16 -5.26
N ALA A 51 -1.81 12.97 -6.47
CA ALA A 51 -1.29 13.64 -7.66
C ALA A 51 -1.34 15.17 -7.53
N ALA A 52 -2.46 15.70 -7.04
CA ALA A 52 -2.61 17.14 -6.80
C ALA A 52 -1.60 17.65 -5.76
N ALA A 53 -1.51 16.98 -4.60
CA ALA A 53 -0.59 17.38 -3.52
C ALA A 53 0.90 17.37 -3.94
N LEU A 54 1.28 16.48 -4.86
CA LEU A 54 2.63 16.43 -5.43
C LEU A 54 2.86 17.57 -6.46
N ARG A 55 1.89 17.81 -7.35
CA ARG A 55 1.99 18.90 -8.35
C ARG A 55 2.04 20.27 -7.70
N ASP A 56 1.29 20.45 -6.61
CA ASP A 56 1.26 21.71 -5.86
C ASP A 56 2.50 21.89 -4.97
N GLY A 57 3.42 20.92 -4.93
CA GLY A 57 4.64 20.96 -4.11
C GLY A 57 4.37 20.85 -2.61
N ARG A 58 3.16 20.52 -2.20
CA ARG A 58 2.82 20.31 -0.79
C ARG A 58 3.55 19.12 -0.20
N LEU A 59 3.67 18.03 -0.96
CA LEU A 59 4.50 16.88 -0.64
C LEU A 59 5.81 16.96 -1.42
N ALA A 60 6.92 16.66 -0.77
CA ALA A 60 8.25 16.63 -1.40
C ALA A 60 8.43 15.44 -2.34
N GLY A 61 7.64 14.39 -2.17
CA GLY A 61 7.68 13.21 -3.03
C GLY A 61 6.81 12.08 -2.53
N ALA A 62 6.62 11.09 -3.40
CA ALA A 62 5.94 9.86 -3.06
C ALA A 62 6.60 8.65 -3.72
N VAL A 63 6.40 7.47 -3.11
CA VAL A 63 6.63 6.17 -3.71
C VAL A 63 5.31 5.42 -3.72
N VAL A 64 4.90 4.90 -4.87
CA VAL A 64 3.66 4.14 -5.02
C VAL A 64 3.97 2.81 -5.70
N ASP A 65 3.72 1.72 -4.98
CA ASP A 65 3.96 0.35 -5.46
C ASP A 65 2.66 -0.35 -5.88
N CYS A 66 1.49 0.22 -5.56
CA CYS A 66 0.19 -0.40 -5.84
C CYS A 66 -0.84 0.64 -6.27
N PHE A 67 -1.66 0.29 -7.26
CA PHE A 67 -2.59 1.19 -7.94
C PHE A 67 -4.02 0.65 -7.86
N VAL A 68 -5.01 1.53 -8.05
CA VAL A 68 -6.43 1.13 -8.14
C VAL A 68 -6.66 0.19 -9.32
N GLN A 69 -6.02 0.49 -10.44
CA GLN A 69 -6.00 -0.39 -11.60
C GLN A 69 -4.55 -0.84 -11.86
N GLU A 70 -4.33 -2.14 -11.95
CA GLU A 70 -3.02 -2.73 -12.22
C GLU A 70 -3.06 -3.63 -13.46
N PRO A 71 -2.18 -3.39 -14.46
CA PRO A 71 -1.25 -2.26 -14.56
C PRO A 71 -1.99 -0.92 -14.74
N PRO A 72 -1.39 0.21 -14.30
CA PRO A 72 -1.98 1.52 -14.53
C PRO A 72 -2.08 1.80 -16.03
N PRO A 73 -3.20 2.38 -16.51
CA PRO A 73 -3.38 2.69 -17.93
C PRO A 73 -2.36 3.73 -18.39
N SER A 74 -2.08 3.77 -19.69
CA SER A 74 -1.03 4.64 -20.26
C SER A 74 -1.27 6.14 -20.08
N ASP A 75 -2.51 6.55 -19.82
CA ASP A 75 -2.93 7.91 -19.53
C ASP A 75 -3.09 8.18 -18.02
N HIS A 76 -2.59 7.26 -17.17
CA HIS A 76 -2.71 7.42 -15.73
C HIS A 76 -2.01 8.71 -15.26
N PRO A 77 -2.70 9.55 -14.43
CA PRO A 77 -2.19 10.87 -14.06
C PRO A 77 -0.86 10.86 -13.30
N PHE A 78 -0.43 9.74 -12.78
CA PHE A 78 0.86 9.62 -12.09
C PHE A 78 2.07 9.65 -13.00
N PHE A 79 1.93 9.34 -14.29
CA PHE A 79 3.06 9.40 -15.23
C PHE A 79 3.58 10.84 -15.43
N ASP A 80 2.72 11.84 -15.23
CA ASP A 80 3.07 13.26 -15.38
C ASP A 80 3.25 13.98 -14.03
N VAL A 81 3.36 13.23 -12.92
CA VAL A 81 3.52 13.82 -11.59
C VAL A 81 5.01 13.94 -11.26
N PRO A 82 5.51 15.12 -10.91
CA PRO A 82 6.89 15.27 -10.45
C PRO A 82 7.08 14.61 -9.08
N ASN A 83 8.32 14.20 -8.78
CA ASN A 83 8.70 13.65 -7.49
C ASN A 83 7.91 12.40 -7.06
N LEU A 84 7.43 11.62 -8.02
CA LEU A 84 6.78 10.33 -7.83
C LEU A 84 7.64 9.20 -8.38
N ILE A 85 7.91 8.21 -7.53
CA ILE A 85 8.50 6.94 -7.93
C ILE A 85 7.39 5.90 -7.97
N MET A 86 7.25 5.21 -9.09
CA MET A 86 6.30 4.11 -9.28
C MET A 86 7.06 2.80 -9.38
N THR A 87 6.59 1.77 -8.70
CA THR A 87 7.11 0.40 -8.81
C THR A 87 5.96 -0.57 -9.13
N PRO A 88 6.22 -1.68 -9.84
CA PRO A 88 5.15 -2.54 -10.35
C PRO A 88 4.74 -3.61 -9.32
N HIS A 89 4.25 -3.19 -8.16
CA HIS A 89 3.74 -4.02 -7.07
C HIS A 89 4.75 -5.08 -6.59
N LEU A 90 5.96 -4.62 -6.29
CA LEU A 90 7.10 -5.46 -5.90
C LEU A 90 7.53 -5.31 -4.43
N ALA A 91 6.85 -4.48 -3.64
CA ALA A 91 7.26 -4.20 -2.26
C ALA A 91 7.29 -5.45 -1.36
N GLY A 92 6.55 -6.50 -1.72
CA GLY A 92 6.59 -7.80 -1.05
C GLY A 92 7.66 -8.77 -1.55
N ALA A 93 8.39 -8.43 -2.61
CA ALA A 93 9.41 -9.29 -3.18
C ALA A 93 10.74 -9.12 -2.42
N TYR A 94 11.26 -10.20 -1.86
CA TYR A 94 12.56 -10.22 -1.18
C TYR A 94 13.25 -11.57 -1.37
N GLU A 95 14.58 -11.57 -1.19
CA GLU A 95 15.35 -12.81 -1.20
C GLU A 95 14.87 -13.75 -0.09
N GLY A 96 14.61 -15.01 -0.42
CA GLY A 96 14.06 -15.98 0.54
C GLY A 96 12.53 -16.03 0.64
N PHE A 97 11.78 -15.17 -0.08
CA PHE A 97 10.31 -15.20 -0.08
C PHE A 97 9.76 -16.61 -0.33
N TRP A 98 10.24 -17.28 -1.38
CA TRP A 98 9.75 -18.60 -1.74
C TRP A 98 10.08 -19.67 -0.69
N ALA A 99 11.24 -19.59 -0.05
CA ALA A 99 11.60 -20.51 1.03
C ALA A 99 10.63 -20.36 2.21
N ALA A 100 10.42 -19.13 2.70
CA ALA A 100 9.48 -18.85 3.78
C ALA A 100 8.03 -19.23 3.42
N PHE A 101 7.62 -19.00 2.17
CA PHE A 101 6.31 -19.39 1.68
C PHE A 101 6.11 -20.92 1.72
N PHE A 102 7.09 -21.68 1.22
CA PHE A 102 7.00 -23.15 1.20
C PHE A 102 7.06 -23.75 2.62
N ASP A 103 7.84 -23.17 3.52
CA ASP A 103 7.87 -23.61 4.92
C ASP A 103 6.51 -23.43 5.59
N LEU A 104 5.88 -22.27 5.42
CA LEU A 104 4.54 -21.99 5.93
C LEU A 104 3.48 -22.89 5.28
N PHE A 105 3.57 -23.08 3.96
CA PHE A 105 2.67 -23.96 3.21
C PHE A 105 2.76 -25.40 3.71
N ALA A 106 3.98 -25.94 3.86
CA ALA A 106 4.20 -27.29 4.35
C ALA A 106 3.70 -27.48 5.80
N ALA A 107 3.89 -26.48 6.66
CA ALA A 107 3.34 -26.47 8.00
C ALA A 107 1.81 -26.52 8.00
N ASN A 108 1.18 -25.64 7.20
CA ASN A 108 -0.27 -25.60 7.06
C ASN A 108 -0.85 -26.90 6.45
N LEU A 109 -0.15 -27.51 5.51
CA LEU A 109 -0.59 -28.79 4.94
C LEU A 109 -0.61 -29.90 6.01
N ARG A 110 0.43 -29.98 6.86
CA ARG A 110 0.46 -30.93 8.00
C ARG A 110 -0.70 -30.66 8.96
N HIS A 111 -0.92 -29.42 9.37
CA HIS A 111 -2.03 -29.04 10.24
C HIS A 111 -3.38 -29.42 9.62
N PHE A 112 -3.57 -29.13 8.34
CA PHE A 112 -4.81 -29.46 7.63
C PHE A 112 -5.09 -30.98 7.64
N THR A 113 -4.07 -31.82 7.38
CA THR A 113 -4.23 -33.27 7.34
C THR A 113 -4.46 -33.86 8.74
N CYS A 114 -4.02 -33.18 9.80
CA CYS A 114 -4.24 -33.60 11.19
C CYS A 114 -5.51 -32.99 11.82
N GLY A 115 -6.25 -32.15 11.09
CA GLY A 115 -7.43 -31.45 11.63
C GLY A 115 -7.07 -30.33 12.63
N GLU A 116 -5.84 -29.84 12.61
CA GLU A 116 -5.35 -28.78 13.48
C GLU A 116 -5.62 -27.38 12.88
N PRO A 117 -5.67 -26.32 13.71
CA PRO A 117 -5.82 -24.96 13.23
C PRO A 117 -4.68 -24.55 12.29
N LEU A 118 -5.02 -23.84 11.21
CA LEU A 118 -4.03 -23.33 10.27
C LEU A 118 -3.40 -22.03 10.79
N PHE A 119 -2.14 -21.78 10.39
CA PHE A 119 -1.47 -20.50 10.61
C PHE A 119 -1.94 -19.44 9.61
N ASN A 120 -1.86 -18.19 10.00
CA ASN A 120 -2.13 -17.02 9.15
C ASN A 120 -3.49 -17.07 8.43
N GLN A 121 -4.53 -17.51 9.14
CA GLN A 121 -5.88 -17.53 8.59
C GLN A 121 -6.40 -16.10 8.41
N ALA A 122 -6.82 -15.77 7.19
CA ALA A 122 -7.48 -14.50 6.94
C ALA A 122 -8.87 -14.46 7.60
N ASN A 123 -9.17 -13.38 8.28
CA ASN A 123 -10.48 -13.12 8.81
C ASN A 123 -11.39 -12.58 7.70
N LYS A 124 -12.29 -13.42 7.17
CA LYS A 124 -13.18 -13.06 6.05
C LYS A 124 -14.12 -11.89 6.35
N ARG A 125 -14.40 -11.58 7.63
CA ARG A 125 -15.26 -10.44 8.01
C ARG A 125 -14.48 -9.13 8.03
N LEU A 126 -13.21 -9.19 8.40
CA LEU A 126 -12.33 -8.02 8.45
C LEU A 126 -11.66 -7.75 7.10
N GLY A 127 -11.47 -8.78 6.27
CA GLY A 127 -10.83 -8.68 4.95
C GLY A 127 -9.31 -8.84 4.98
N TYR A 128 -8.75 -9.26 6.13
CA TYR A 128 -7.30 -9.51 6.29
C TYR A 128 -7.03 -10.58 7.33
#